data_346e3cac11281b43976f936898095e02
#
_entry.id   346e3cac11281b43976f936898095e02
#
_cell.length_a   1.000
_cell.length_b   1.000
_cell.length_c   1.000
_cell.angle_alpha   90.00
_cell.angle_beta   90.00
_cell.angle_gamma   90.00
#
_symmetry.space_group_name_H-M   'P 1'
#
loop_
_entity.id
_entity.type
_entity.pdbx_description
1 polymer ?
#
loop_
_entity_poly.entity_id
_entity_poly.type
_entity_poly.pdbx_seq_one_letter_code
_entity_poly.pdbx_strand_id
1 'polypeptide(L)'
;MARLRTLSIGLLIAFSLVSCHWIRHATQDALRSDLKSAYLLVHGPGQAEQVQQAVRNCDCFQRPDEFIDWIEGQSGFRPGRYRIEAGMTPLEVVLLLRSGKQEPVMLRFQRQGNLEELAGLLGRKFEADSTEFLKAMTDTLALHALGVNMRQEQLPALFIPNSYELYWTAKPASFVERMVKEYRKFWNPDRTLQAQKLGLTE
;
A
#
# COMPACT_ATOMS: atom_id res chain seq x y z
N MET A 1 -9.30 25.06 -54.31
CA MET A 1 -9.94 23.79 -53.87
C MET A 1 -8.95 22.73 -53.42
N ALA A 2 -7.71 22.69 -53.83
CA ALA A 2 -6.71 21.68 -53.40
C ALA A 2 -6.27 21.82 -51.94
N ARG A 3 -6.16 23.04 -51.38
CA ARG A 3 -5.71 23.27 -50.01
C ARG A 3 -6.73 22.82 -48.92
N LEU A 4 -8.03 22.79 -49.22
CA LEU A 4 -9.05 22.29 -48.30
C LEU A 4 -9.02 20.76 -48.17
N ARG A 5 -8.68 20.06 -49.26
CA ARG A 5 -8.61 18.59 -49.27
C ARG A 5 -7.40 18.05 -48.49
N THR A 6 -6.28 18.76 -48.51
CA THR A 6 -5.07 18.35 -47.76
C THR A 6 -5.23 18.56 -46.26
N LEU A 7 -5.94 19.61 -45.82
CA LEU A 7 -6.26 19.85 -44.42
C LEU A 7 -7.23 18.77 -43.84
N SER A 8 -8.22 18.36 -44.63
CA SER A 8 -9.18 17.31 -44.22
C SER A 8 -8.51 15.93 -44.09
N ILE A 9 -7.57 15.59 -44.98
CA ILE A 9 -6.85 14.31 -44.93
C ILE A 9 -5.89 14.29 -43.74
N GLY A 10 -5.18 15.38 -43.45
CA GLY A 10 -4.32 15.50 -42.27
C GLY A 10 -5.09 15.37 -40.96
N LEU A 11 -6.27 15.97 -40.85
CA LEU A 11 -7.14 15.88 -39.68
C LEU A 11 -7.69 14.46 -39.46
N LEU A 12 -8.07 13.76 -40.55
CA LEU A 12 -8.53 12.36 -40.46
C LEU A 12 -7.41 11.40 -40.06
N ILE A 13 -6.19 11.59 -40.55
CA ILE A 13 -5.02 10.78 -40.18
C ILE A 13 -4.68 11.04 -38.71
N ALA A 14 -4.67 12.29 -38.25
CA ALA A 14 -4.43 12.61 -36.83
C ALA A 14 -5.49 12.01 -35.93
N PHE A 15 -6.76 12.06 -36.33
CA PHE A 15 -7.86 11.45 -35.56
C PHE A 15 -7.75 9.91 -35.51
N SER A 16 -7.33 9.27 -36.60
CA SER A 16 -7.13 7.82 -36.64
C SER A 16 -5.95 7.36 -35.77
N LEU A 17 -4.85 8.13 -35.71
CA LEU A 17 -3.70 7.82 -34.87
C LEU A 17 -4.01 7.96 -33.38
N VAL A 18 -4.76 9.00 -33.00
CA VAL A 18 -5.24 9.18 -31.61
C VAL A 18 -6.18 8.06 -31.21
N SER A 19 -7.10 7.65 -32.11
CA SER A 19 -8.01 6.54 -31.86
C SER A 19 -7.28 5.19 -31.70
N CYS A 20 -6.27 4.90 -32.52
CA CYS A 20 -5.45 3.70 -32.40
C CYS A 20 -4.68 3.65 -31.08
N HIS A 21 -4.15 4.75 -30.61
CA HIS A 21 -3.44 4.82 -29.35
C HIS A 21 -4.37 4.48 -28.16
N TRP A 22 -5.54 5.10 -28.10
CA TRP A 22 -6.56 4.81 -27.07
C TRP A 22 -7.04 3.36 -27.10
N ILE A 23 -7.30 2.80 -28.28
CA ILE A 23 -7.78 1.43 -28.42
C ILE A 23 -6.74 0.44 -27.87
N ARG A 24 -5.44 0.66 -28.09
CA ARG A 24 -4.38 -0.21 -27.55
C ARG A 24 -4.39 -0.26 -26.03
N HIS A 25 -4.52 0.86 -25.33
CA HIS A 25 -4.57 0.90 -23.86
C HIS A 25 -5.86 0.32 -23.28
N ALA A 26 -6.91 0.17 -24.09
CA ALA A 26 -8.17 -0.42 -23.68
C ALA A 26 -8.29 -1.92 -23.99
N THR A 27 -7.38 -2.51 -24.78
CA THR A 27 -7.55 -3.89 -25.26
C THR A 27 -6.34 -4.81 -25.06
N GLN A 28 -5.19 -4.28 -24.69
CA GLN A 28 -3.99 -5.08 -24.47
C GLN A 28 -3.73 -5.30 -22.99
N ASP A 29 -3.12 -6.42 -22.66
CA ASP A 29 -2.77 -6.74 -21.28
C ASP A 29 -1.66 -5.80 -20.77
N ALA A 30 -1.84 -5.29 -19.55
CA ALA A 30 -0.84 -4.44 -18.89
C ALA A 30 0.34 -5.27 -18.38
N LEU A 31 0.06 -6.45 -17.83
CA LEU A 31 1.09 -7.35 -17.30
C LEU A 31 1.81 -8.13 -18.40
N ARG A 32 3.03 -8.52 -18.10
CA ARG A 32 3.80 -9.49 -18.88
C ARG A 32 3.04 -10.82 -18.91
N SER A 33 3.05 -11.48 -20.06
CA SER A 33 2.29 -12.71 -20.31
C SER A 33 2.74 -13.93 -19.48
N ASP A 34 3.94 -13.87 -18.88
CA ASP A 34 4.46 -14.91 -17.97
C ASP A 34 3.97 -14.75 -16.51
N LEU A 35 3.29 -13.64 -16.19
CA LEU A 35 2.80 -13.35 -14.84
C LEU A 35 1.29 -13.56 -14.73
N LYS A 36 0.85 -14.20 -13.66
CA LYS A 36 -0.58 -14.31 -13.31
C LYS A 36 -1.07 -13.08 -12.53
N SER A 37 -0.23 -12.49 -11.72
CA SER A 37 -0.49 -11.25 -10.99
C SER A 37 0.82 -10.64 -10.49
N ALA A 38 0.80 -9.34 -10.25
CA ALA A 38 1.92 -8.61 -9.66
C ALA A 38 1.41 -7.54 -8.70
N TYR A 39 2.28 -7.06 -7.81
CA TYR A 39 1.95 -5.95 -6.93
C TYR A 39 2.65 -4.68 -7.39
N LEU A 40 1.86 -3.63 -7.61
CA LEU A 40 2.36 -2.28 -7.85
C LEU A 40 2.31 -1.50 -6.54
N LEU A 41 3.47 -1.00 -6.10
CA LEU A 41 3.64 -0.23 -4.87
C LEU A 41 3.79 1.24 -5.22
N VAL A 42 2.72 2.03 -5.01
CA VAL A 42 2.71 3.46 -5.28
C VAL A 42 2.97 4.22 -3.99
N HIS A 43 4.13 4.84 -3.89
CA HIS A 43 4.56 5.62 -2.73
C HIS A 43 4.04 7.07 -2.75
N GLY A 44 4.10 7.72 -1.60
CA GLY A 44 3.92 9.16 -1.44
C GLY A 44 2.51 9.67 -1.80
N PRO A 45 2.40 10.88 -2.37
CA PRO A 45 1.10 11.53 -2.57
C PRO A 45 0.29 11.00 -3.76
N GLY A 46 0.78 9.99 -4.51
CA GLY A 46 0.05 9.39 -5.64
C GLY A 46 0.00 10.30 -6.88
N GLN A 47 1.05 11.07 -7.15
CA GLN A 47 1.19 11.82 -8.40
C GLN A 47 1.67 10.87 -9.52
N ALA A 48 1.63 11.33 -10.77
CA ALA A 48 2.04 10.51 -11.92
C ALA A 48 3.48 10.00 -11.80
N GLU A 49 4.39 10.82 -11.28
CA GLU A 49 5.80 10.50 -11.09
C GLU A 49 6.01 9.30 -10.16
N GLN A 50 5.23 9.19 -9.07
CA GLN A 50 5.31 8.03 -8.16
C GLN A 50 4.78 6.77 -8.83
N VAL A 51 3.72 6.89 -9.64
CA VAL A 51 3.21 5.75 -10.43
C VAL A 51 4.24 5.32 -11.48
N GLN A 52 4.85 6.26 -12.19
CA GLN A 52 5.92 5.99 -13.16
C GLN A 52 7.10 5.27 -12.49
N GLN A 53 7.52 5.75 -11.31
CA GLN A 53 8.59 5.11 -10.54
C GLN A 53 8.20 3.69 -10.10
N ALA A 54 6.96 3.51 -9.63
CA ALA A 54 6.44 2.19 -9.25
C ALA A 54 6.44 1.21 -10.44
N VAL A 55 6.05 1.68 -11.63
CA VAL A 55 6.06 0.88 -12.86
C VAL A 55 7.49 0.47 -13.25
N ARG A 56 8.46 1.40 -13.17
CA ARG A 56 9.88 1.08 -13.44
C ARG A 56 10.45 0.05 -12.46
N ASN A 57 10.05 0.12 -11.19
CA ASN A 57 10.56 -0.77 -10.14
C ASN A 57 9.88 -2.16 -10.16
N CYS A 58 8.69 -2.28 -10.75
CA CYS A 58 7.90 -3.53 -10.71
C CYS A 58 8.47 -4.61 -11.65
N ASP A 59 9.07 -4.25 -12.76
CA ASP A 59 9.44 -5.18 -13.87
C ASP A 59 8.30 -6.13 -14.25
N CYS A 60 7.07 -5.69 -14.10
CA CYS A 60 5.88 -6.53 -14.27
C CYS A 60 5.01 -6.10 -15.46
N PHE A 61 5.25 -4.92 -16.01
CA PHE A 61 4.51 -4.43 -17.18
C PHE A 61 5.07 -4.98 -18.48
N GLN A 62 4.18 -5.28 -19.42
CA GLN A 62 4.56 -5.74 -20.75
C GLN A 62 5.22 -4.62 -21.57
N ARG A 63 4.75 -3.37 -21.39
CA ARG A 63 5.21 -2.17 -22.07
C ARG A 63 5.30 -1.02 -21.09
N PRO A 64 6.32 -1.01 -20.22
CA PRO A 64 6.41 -0.02 -19.15
C PRO A 64 6.52 1.40 -19.70
N ASP A 65 7.35 1.64 -20.74
CA ASP A 65 7.55 2.98 -21.29
C ASP A 65 6.27 3.54 -21.92
N GLU A 66 5.53 2.73 -22.70
CA GLU A 66 4.26 3.17 -23.28
C GLU A 66 3.22 3.52 -22.20
N PHE A 67 3.20 2.78 -21.09
CA PHE A 67 2.31 3.07 -19.98
C PHE A 67 2.73 4.35 -19.24
N ILE A 68 4.02 4.54 -19.02
CA ILE A 68 4.61 5.72 -18.37
C ILE A 68 4.28 6.98 -19.18
N ASP A 69 4.51 6.96 -20.49
CA ASP A 69 4.21 8.09 -21.38
C ASP A 69 2.71 8.39 -21.40
N TRP A 70 1.86 7.36 -21.37
CA TRP A 70 0.42 7.53 -21.39
C TRP A 70 -0.14 8.15 -20.12
N ILE A 71 0.44 7.88 -18.94
CA ILE A 71 -0.01 8.46 -17.67
C ILE A 71 0.63 9.82 -17.38
N GLU A 72 1.57 10.28 -18.20
CA GLU A 72 2.21 11.59 -18.05
C GLU A 72 1.17 12.71 -18.02
N GLY A 73 1.30 13.61 -17.04
CA GLY A 73 0.33 14.70 -16.82
C GLY A 73 -1.04 14.28 -16.28
N GLN A 74 -1.27 12.99 -16.07
CA GLN A 74 -2.50 12.53 -15.40
C GLN A 74 -2.40 12.67 -13.87
N SER A 75 -3.55 12.72 -13.21
CA SER A 75 -3.64 12.90 -11.77
C SER A 75 -4.75 12.05 -11.15
N GLY A 76 -4.90 12.14 -9.83
CA GLY A 76 -5.95 11.45 -9.09
C GLY A 76 -5.58 10.01 -8.71
N PHE A 77 -4.32 9.62 -8.85
CA PHE A 77 -3.83 8.34 -8.34
C PHE A 77 -3.76 8.38 -6.81
N ARG A 78 -3.91 7.23 -6.20
CA ARG A 78 -3.82 7.08 -4.75
C ARG A 78 -2.61 6.21 -4.39
N PRO A 79 -1.86 6.55 -3.32
CA PRO A 79 -0.78 5.70 -2.85
C PRO A 79 -1.32 4.37 -2.33
N GLY A 80 -0.52 3.32 -2.45
CA GLY A 80 -0.93 2.01 -1.95
C GLY A 80 -0.29 0.84 -2.65
N ARG A 81 -0.67 -0.35 -2.19
CA ARG A 81 -0.33 -1.63 -2.78
C ARG A 81 -1.51 -2.15 -3.59
N TYR A 82 -1.31 -2.25 -4.89
CA TYR A 82 -2.32 -2.67 -5.84
C TYR A 82 -1.96 -4.00 -6.49
N ARG A 83 -2.89 -4.93 -6.47
CA ARG A 83 -2.72 -6.18 -7.20
C ARG A 83 -3.21 -6.00 -8.62
N ILE A 84 -2.29 -6.19 -9.57
CA ILE A 84 -2.59 -6.21 -11.00
C ILE A 84 -2.68 -7.68 -11.42
N GLU A 85 -3.75 -8.05 -12.08
CA GLU A 85 -3.99 -9.42 -12.53
C GLU A 85 -3.77 -9.54 -14.04
N ALA A 86 -3.45 -10.74 -14.49
CA ALA A 86 -3.40 -11.04 -15.93
C ALA A 86 -4.76 -10.73 -16.58
N GLY A 87 -4.73 -10.18 -17.77
CA GLY A 87 -5.92 -9.74 -18.50
C GLY A 87 -6.37 -8.30 -18.16
N MET A 88 -5.80 -7.66 -17.14
CA MET A 88 -6.06 -6.24 -16.91
C MET A 88 -5.40 -5.38 -17.98
N THR A 89 -6.18 -4.49 -18.57
CA THR A 89 -5.70 -3.49 -19.52
C THR A 89 -5.03 -2.31 -18.79
N PRO A 90 -4.16 -1.52 -19.45
CA PRO A 90 -3.62 -0.29 -18.88
C PRO A 90 -4.68 0.67 -18.34
N LEU A 91 -5.82 0.78 -19.02
CA LEU A 91 -6.94 1.62 -18.56
C LEU A 91 -7.52 1.12 -17.23
N GLU A 92 -7.72 -0.20 -17.09
CA GLU A 92 -8.22 -0.79 -15.84
C GLU A 92 -7.21 -0.60 -14.70
N VAL A 93 -5.91 -0.68 -14.97
CA VAL A 93 -4.86 -0.37 -13.99
C VAL A 93 -4.99 1.09 -13.54
N VAL A 94 -5.12 2.06 -14.43
CA VAL A 94 -5.33 3.48 -14.08
C VAL A 94 -6.59 3.66 -13.23
N LEU A 95 -7.70 3.03 -13.60
CA LEU A 95 -8.94 3.09 -12.82
C LEU A 95 -8.78 2.46 -11.44
N LEU A 96 -8.05 1.35 -11.32
CA LEU A 96 -7.72 0.72 -10.05
C LEU A 96 -6.91 1.67 -9.16
N LEU A 97 -5.85 2.29 -9.67
CA LEU A 97 -5.01 3.25 -8.95
C LEU A 97 -5.80 4.49 -8.47
N ARG A 98 -6.73 4.98 -9.28
CA ARG A 98 -7.61 6.10 -8.92
C ARG A 98 -8.67 5.72 -7.90
N SER A 99 -9.15 4.48 -7.94
CA SER A 99 -10.17 3.99 -6.99
C SER A 99 -9.65 3.93 -5.54
N GLY A 100 -8.34 3.73 -5.35
CA GLY A 100 -7.73 3.51 -4.05
C GLY A 100 -8.07 2.15 -3.43
N LYS A 101 -8.57 1.20 -4.20
CA LYS A 101 -8.85 -0.18 -3.74
C LYS A 101 -7.56 -0.95 -3.58
N GLN A 102 -6.86 -0.67 -2.48
CA GLN A 102 -5.63 -1.36 -2.11
C GLN A 102 -5.92 -2.80 -1.66
N GLU A 103 -5.01 -3.71 -1.96
CA GLU A 103 -5.01 -5.03 -1.34
C GLU A 103 -4.25 -4.97 0.00
N PRO A 104 -4.88 -5.37 1.12
CA PRO A 104 -4.22 -5.33 2.41
C PRO A 104 -3.03 -6.30 2.48
N VAL A 105 -2.08 -5.97 3.34
CA VAL A 105 -0.97 -6.84 3.72
C VAL A 105 -1.40 -7.65 4.93
N MET A 106 -1.29 -8.97 4.84
CA MET A 106 -1.45 -9.84 6.00
C MET A 106 -0.16 -9.82 6.82
N LEU A 107 -0.19 -9.09 7.92
CA LEU A 107 0.85 -9.10 8.94
C LEU A 107 0.59 -10.24 9.91
N ARG A 108 1.45 -11.24 9.93
CA ARG A 108 1.43 -12.30 10.93
C ARG A 108 2.73 -12.23 11.72
N PHE A 109 2.63 -12.12 13.02
CA PHE A 109 3.78 -12.23 13.90
C PHE A 109 3.44 -13.06 15.13
N GLN A 110 4.45 -13.74 15.65
CA GLN A 110 4.44 -14.42 16.92
C GLN A 110 5.09 -13.50 17.98
N ARG A 111 5.25 -13.98 19.19
CA ARG A 111 5.98 -13.23 20.21
C ARG A 111 7.40 -12.94 19.72
N GLN A 112 7.72 -11.66 19.56
CA GLN A 112 9.05 -11.20 19.23
C GLN A 112 9.89 -11.04 20.52
N GLY A 113 11.19 -11.22 20.42
CA GLY A 113 12.11 -11.06 21.54
C GLY A 113 12.17 -9.62 22.06
N ASN A 114 12.10 -8.66 21.12
CA ASN A 114 12.16 -7.23 21.40
C ASN A 114 11.37 -6.43 20.35
N LEU A 115 11.28 -5.12 20.56
CA LEU A 115 10.57 -4.20 19.65
C LEU A 115 11.35 -3.97 18.35
N GLU A 116 12.66 -4.06 18.36
CA GLU A 116 13.53 -3.91 17.20
C GLU A 116 13.28 -5.00 16.17
N GLU A 117 13.10 -6.24 16.60
CA GLU A 117 12.73 -7.36 15.71
C GLU A 117 11.36 -7.15 15.09
N LEU A 118 10.38 -6.70 15.87
CA LEU A 118 9.04 -6.37 15.35
C LEU A 118 9.11 -5.21 14.37
N ALA A 119 9.84 -4.15 14.70
CA ALA A 119 10.05 -3.01 13.80
C ALA A 119 10.72 -3.44 12.49
N GLY A 120 11.73 -4.30 12.56
CA GLY A 120 12.38 -4.87 11.38
C GLY A 120 11.42 -5.71 10.51
N LEU A 121 10.51 -6.47 11.12
CA LEU A 121 9.47 -7.19 10.39
C LEU A 121 8.50 -6.24 9.69
N LEU A 122 8.06 -5.18 10.38
CA LEU A 122 7.15 -4.17 9.87
C LEU A 122 7.78 -3.39 8.70
N GLY A 123 9.01 -2.89 8.86
CA GLY A 123 9.71 -2.16 7.80
C GLY A 123 9.94 -2.97 6.50
N ARG A 124 9.99 -4.31 6.59
CA ARG A 124 10.04 -5.17 5.40
C ARG A 124 8.68 -5.36 4.71
N LYS A 125 7.58 -5.11 5.40
CA LYS A 125 6.22 -5.39 4.89
C LYS A 125 5.42 -4.16 4.50
N PHE A 126 5.76 -3.01 5.05
CA PHE A 126 5.00 -1.76 4.89
C PHE A 126 5.86 -0.67 4.23
N GLU A 127 5.24 0.45 3.89
CA GLU A 127 5.90 1.59 3.26
C GLU A 127 6.87 2.28 4.23
N ALA A 128 6.45 2.45 5.48
CA ALA A 128 7.28 3.03 6.52
C ALA A 128 8.43 2.09 6.91
N ASP A 129 9.58 2.65 7.21
CA ASP A 129 10.76 1.87 7.57
C ASP A 129 10.76 1.38 9.03
N SER A 130 11.73 0.53 9.36
CA SER A 130 11.87 -0.02 10.71
C SER A 130 12.14 1.04 11.78
N THR A 131 12.82 2.11 11.43
CA THR A 131 13.16 3.21 12.36
C THR A 131 11.90 4.00 12.72
N GLU A 132 11.05 4.27 11.73
CA GLU A 132 9.78 4.96 11.93
C GLU A 132 8.83 4.14 12.80
N PHE A 133 8.75 2.82 12.56
CA PHE A 133 7.97 1.92 13.40
C PHE A 133 8.51 1.85 14.82
N LEU A 134 9.82 1.67 15.00
CA LEU A 134 10.43 1.61 16.34
C LEU A 134 10.19 2.90 17.11
N LYS A 135 10.38 4.06 16.47
CA LYS A 135 10.09 5.37 17.06
C LYS A 135 8.64 5.47 17.52
N ALA A 136 7.68 5.07 16.69
CA ALA A 136 6.26 5.13 17.07
C ALA A 136 5.91 4.17 18.21
N MET A 137 6.51 2.96 18.23
CA MET A 137 6.27 1.96 19.27
C MET A 137 6.88 2.34 20.63
N THR A 138 7.89 3.23 20.65
CA THR A 138 8.58 3.67 21.85
C THR A 138 8.27 5.11 22.25
N ASP A 139 7.41 5.80 21.51
CA ASP A 139 6.99 7.17 21.83
C ASP A 139 6.12 7.20 23.09
N THR A 140 6.77 7.49 24.22
CA THR A 140 6.11 7.51 25.54
C THR A 140 5.01 8.56 25.65
N LEU A 141 5.14 9.70 24.95
CA LEU A 141 4.11 10.74 24.97
C LEU A 141 2.85 10.29 24.20
N ALA A 142 3.05 9.72 23.01
CA ALA A 142 1.95 9.17 22.22
C ALA A 142 1.26 7.98 22.93
N LEU A 143 2.04 7.07 23.52
CA LEU A 143 1.52 5.94 24.30
C LEU A 143 0.72 6.40 25.52
N HIS A 144 1.22 7.39 26.27
CA HIS A 144 0.51 7.98 27.41
C HIS A 144 -0.80 8.65 26.98
N ALA A 145 -0.79 9.38 25.86
CA ALA A 145 -2.01 9.97 25.28
C ALA A 145 -3.05 8.89 24.90
N LEU A 146 -2.58 7.70 24.53
CA LEU A 146 -3.44 6.52 24.29
C LEU A 146 -3.82 5.80 25.59
N GLY A 147 -3.44 6.30 26.77
CA GLY A 147 -3.72 5.70 28.07
C GLY A 147 -2.88 4.45 28.37
N VAL A 148 -1.72 4.31 27.75
CA VAL A 148 -0.75 3.24 28.02
C VAL A 148 0.30 3.76 28.99
N ASN A 149 0.33 3.22 30.22
CA ASN A 149 1.26 3.59 31.30
C ASN A 149 2.20 2.43 31.60
N MET A 150 2.88 1.93 30.60
CA MET A 150 3.85 0.84 30.70
C MET A 150 5.27 1.37 30.76
N ARG A 151 6.15 0.70 31.52
CA ARG A 151 7.58 0.91 31.45
C ARG A 151 8.11 0.36 30.12
N GLN A 152 9.26 0.83 29.68
CA GLN A 152 9.85 0.45 28.39
C GLN A 152 10.03 -1.08 28.26
N GLU A 153 10.42 -1.76 29.34
CA GLU A 153 10.62 -3.21 29.37
C GLU A 153 9.30 -3.99 29.21
N GLN A 154 8.17 -3.34 29.49
CA GLN A 154 6.84 -3.94 29.40
C GLN A 154 6.19 -3.71 28.04
N LEU A 155 6.66 -2.73 27.24
CA LEU A 155 6.08 -2.38 25.95
C LEU A 155 5.92 -3.56 24.98
N PRO A 156 6.80 -4.57 24.91
CA PRO A 156 6.59 -5.71 24.05
C PRO A 156 5.27 -6.46 24.31
N ALA A 157 4.75 -6.41 25.55
CA ALA A 157 3.48 -7.05 25.90
C ALA A 157 2.26 -6.37 25.25
N LEU A 158 2.38 -5.09 24.86
CA LEU A 158 1.33 -4.37 24.16
C LEU A 158 1.01 -4.97 22.78
N PHE A 159 2.02 -5.57 22.14
CA PHE A 159 1.91 -6.08 20.78
C PHE A 159 1.47 -7.54 20.79
N ILE A 160 0.16 -7.75 20.89
CA ILE A 160 -0.42 -9.09 20.96
C ILE A 160 -0.15 -9.89 19.69
N PRO A 161 0.49 -11.07 19.78
CA PRO A 161 0.74 -11.93 18.63
C PRO A 161 -0.57 -12.39 17.97
N ASN A 162 -0.72 -12.11 16.69
CA ASN A 162 -1.88 -12.51 15.89
C ASN A 162 -1.62 -12.28 14.40
N SER A 163 -2.65 -12.46 13.59
CA SER A 163 -2.69 -12.06 12.19
C SER A 163 -3.54 -10.79 12.04
N TYR A 164 -2.98 -9.77 11.42
CA TYR A 164 -3.61 -8.47 11.23
C TYR A 164 -3.62 -8.11 9.75
N GLU A 165 -4.75 -7.64 9.26
CA GLU A 165 -4.86 -7.02 7.95
C GLU A 165 -4.66 -5.51 8.07
N LEU A 166 -3.67 -4.99 7.35
CA LEU A 166 -3.32 -3.58 7.33
C LEU A 166 -3.01 -3.15 5.91
N TYR A 167 -3.31 -1.92 5.56
CA TYR A 167 -2.87 -1.38 4.29
C TYR A 167 -1.35 -1.16 4.29
N TRP A 168 -0.74 -1.38 3.14
CA TRP A 168 0.71 -1.20 2.99
C TRP A 168 1.19 0.20 3.37
N THR A 169 0.36 1.23 3.14
CA THR A 169 0.58 2.63 3.52
C THR A 169 0.20 2.95 4.97
N ALA A 170 -0.03 1.92 5.81
CA ALA A 170 -0.41 2.14 7.21
C ALA A 170 0.67 2.91 7.96
N LYS A 171 0.29 4.04 8.55
CA LYS A 171 1.20 4.87 9.34
C LYS A 171 1.61 4.14 10.62
N PRO A 172 2.89 4.25 11.06
CA PRO A 172 3.36 3.64 12.29
C PRO A 172 2.51 3.97 13.52
N ALA A 173 2.08 5.23 13.66
CA ALA A 173 1.18 5.64 14.75
C ALA A 173 -0.16 4.87 14.72
N SER A 174 -0.77 4.71 13.53
CA SER A 174 -2.03 3.97 13.40
C SER A 174 -1.88 2.49 13.71
N PHE A 175 -0.71 1.91 13.42
CA PHE A 175 -0.38 0.55 13.85
C PHE A 175 -0.36 0.44 15.38
N VAL A 176 0.33 1.37 16.07
CA VAL A 176 0.38 1.41 17.54
C VAL A 176 -1.03 1.57 18.14
N GLU A 177 -1.84 2.50 17.62
CA GLU A 177 -3.24 2.66 18.03
C GLU A 177 -4.04 1.37 17.89
N ARG A 178 -3.85 0.65 16.80
CA ARG A 178 -4.48 -0.67 16.58
C ARG A 178 -4.02 -1.68 17.62
N MET A 179 -2.73 -1.72 17.94
CA MET A 179 -2.21 -2.64 18.95
C MET A 179 -2.75 -2.33 20.36
N VAL A 180 -2.86 -1.06 20.73
CA VAL A 180 -3.51 -0.63 21.99
C VAL A 180 -4.97 -1.12 22.05
N LYS A 181 -5.72 -1.03 20.95
CA LYS A 181 -7.10 -1.54 20.89
C LYS A 181 -7.15 -3.06 21.06
N GLU A 182 -6.25 -3.79 20.39
CA GLU A 182 -6.18 -5.25 20.49
C GLU A 182 -5.73 -5.69 21.90
N TYR A 183 -4.79 -4.99 22.52
CA TYR A 183 -4.37 -5.23 23.92
C TYR A 183 -5.54 -5.08 24.88
N ARG A 184 -6.30 -3.98 24.79
CA ARG A 184 -7.50 -3.77 25.63
C ARG A 184 -8.58 -4.81 25.39
N LYS A 185 -8.75 -5.26 24.15
CA LYS A 185 -9.68 -6.33 23.82
C LYS A 185 -9.22 -7.68 24.38
N PHE A 186 -7.91 -7.90 24.39
CA PHE A 186 -7.33 -9.11 24.98
C PHE A 186 -7.54 -9.15 26.49
N TRP A 187 -7.23 -8.06 27.19
CA TRP A 187 -7.44 -7.91 28.63
C TRP A 187 -8.87 -7.47 28.93
N ASN A 188 -9.82 -8.38 28.66
CA ASN A 188 -11.21 -8.19 29.06
C ASN A 188 -11.39 -8.48 30.58
N PRO A 189 -12.53 -8.08 31.20
CA PRO A 189 -12.76 -8.26 32.64
C PRO A 189 -12.55 -9.70 33.15
N ASP A 190 -12.93 -10.70 32.35
CA ASP A 190 -12.78 -12.10 32.73
C ASP A 190 -11.31 -12.53 32.82
N ARG A 191 -10.49 -12.12 31.85
CA ARG A 191 -9.04 -12.41 31.84
C ARG A 191 -8.32 -11.67 32.96
N THR A 192 -8.65 -10.41 33.17
CA THR A 192 -8.10 -9.62 34.27
C THR A 192 -8.41 -10.27 35.61
N LEU A 193 -9.65 -10.72 35.84
CA LEU A 193 -10.03 -11.43 37.05
C LEU A 193 -9.28 -12.77 37.24
N GLN A 194 -9.08 -13.51 36.14
CA GLN A 194 -8.32 -14.76 36.19
C GLN A 194 -6.82 -14.51 36.49
N ALA A 195 -6.23 -13.50 35.91
CA ALA A 195 -4.83 -13.10 36.16
C ALA A 195 -4.66 -12.73 37.65
N GLN A 196 -5.57 -11.91 38.19
CA GLN A 196 -5.55 -11.53 39.62
C GLN A 196 -5.64 -12.72 40.55
N LYS A 197 -6.48 -13.72 40.25
CA LYS A 197 -6.58 -14.98 41.04
C LYS A 197 -5.26 -15.76 41.05
N LEU A 198 -4.43 -15.60 40.00
CA LEU A 198 -3.13 -16.25 39.89
C LEU A 198 -1.97 -15.35 40.42
N GLY A 199 -2.28 -14.18 41.00
CA GLY A 199 -1.27 -13.22 41.46
C GLY A 199 -0.51 -12.54 40.32
N LEU A 200 -1.07 -12.54 39.10
CA LEU A 200 -0.50 -11.88 37.95
C LEU A 200 -1.14 -10.50 37.71
N THR A 201 -0.39 -9.60 37.15
CA THR A 201 -0.87 -8.28 36.67
C THR A 201 -0.94 -8.26 35.15
N GLU A 202 -1.72 -7.33 34.61
CA GLU A 202 -1.78 -7.05 33.17
C GLU A 202 -0.43 -6.62 32.59
#